data_7dfcc3657e35bd4f20f428280ed4ef49
#
_entry.id   7dfcc3657e35bd4f20f428280ed4ef49
#
_cell.length_a   1.000
_cell.length_b   1.000
_cell.length_c   1.000
_cell.angle_alpha   90.00
_cell.angle_beta   90.00
_cell.angle_gamma   90.00
#
_symmetry.space_group_name_H-M   'P 1'
#
loop_
_entity.id
_entity.type
_entity.pdbx_description
1 polymer ?
#
loop_
_entity_poly.entity_id
_entity_poly.type
_entity_poly.pdbx_seq_one_letter_code
_entity_poly.pdbx_strand_id
1 'polypeptide(L)'
;MKKISKASNWMLSLLLTFFALIFGAHSGVMLADASNLPDAGKTTGGDGGNDAPPTGIATETAGRQDGDPEFYSKDIDKRITKIRPMATPIDQISRYAKSQPCKSFEVKYYSVGTRPISCTTTEAINAQNSGASVALPVDDANMFTLDDTIRVVGVKAKYNDKGVAYDVDDENTPDLVLCVCGRDSNTSMPVVYAVNGNLDSNGQSIWLPAIPQGSTLVRMGKACGELDVQTGRFNNIPTPEIQYCQNFMIQVEQSTFDKIAAKEEDWSFSDIEEDGVYDMRLAQENTFLWGVKNVIRHTTKDGMNTWFTHGIWWMAGKDIEVGEWDSTKQCAVISDENLVDISKDLFVGTGIGNKRKIMFCGSDMLSAFSKIKSEKFRLKETVEYWDLKFKSWETDFGEILTIHHELFDLNGMSDCAFALDPEYLTKKTHVSWSRNILDLKKAGIRRTDAVVIQEVACLYLRYAKAHARMRLATAPAESGGSSASHSPASSPSLSGTVETPTFSPSEWGDGATQVVELATETASATIYYTTDGSTPTSESTAYDPTDKITLSETTTIKAIAMKDGMSDSDVASKTYTKA
;
A
#
# COMPACT_ATOMS: atom_id res chain seq x y z
N MET A 1 47.03 -30.85 -24.22
CA MET A 1 46.60 -30.70 -22.83
C MET A 1 47.65 -30.26 -21.81
N LYS A 2 48.94 -30.03 -22.16
CA LYS A 2 49.96 -29.54 -21.19
C LYS A 2 50.20 -28.02 -21.17
N LYS A 3 49.55 -27.24 -22.03
CA LYS A 3 49.69 -25.77 -22.05
C LYS A 3 48.62 -25.02 -21.20
N ILE A 4 47.50 -25.65 -20.85
CA ILE A 4 46.40 -25.01 -20.08
C ILE A 4 46.72 -25.01 -18.58
N SER A 5 47.51 -25.98 -18.08
CA SER A 5 47.83 -26.07 -16.64
C SER A 5 48.83 -24.99 -16.18
N LYS A 6 49.71 -24.48 -17.07
CA LYS A 6 50.66 -23.43 -16.71
C LYS A 6 50.05 -22.04 -16.62
N ALA A 7 49.05 -21.74 -17.46
CA ALA A 7 48.33 -20.47 -17.41
C ALA A 7 47.40 -20.38 -16.16
N SER A 8 46.76 -21.48 -15.81
CA SER A 8 45.93 -21.57 -14.62
C SER A 8 46.72 -21.39 -13.30
N ASN A 9 47.91 -22.01 -13.22
CA ASN A 9 48.76 -21.85 -12.06
C ASN A 9 49.40 -20.45 -11.94
N TRP A 10 49.67 -19.80 -13.04
CA TRP A 10 50.15 -18.42 -13.05
C TRP A 10 49.07 -17.43 -12.61
N MET A 11 47.83 -17.60 -13.08
CA MET A 11 46.68 -16.80 -12.65
C MET A 11 46.35 -17.02 -11.18
N LEU A 12 46.40 -18.27 -10.70
CA LEU A 12 46.18 -18.57 -9.28
C LEU A 12 47.29 -18.00 -8.37
N SER A 13 48.56 -18.02 -8.84
CA SER A 13 49.66 -17.41 -8.17
C SER A 13 49.52 -15.88 -8.11
N LEU A 14 49.04 -15.25 -9.17
CA LEU A 14 48.84 -13.81 -9.24
C LEU A 14 47.65 -13.38 -8.37
N LEU A 15 46.61 -14.20 -8.30
CA LEU A 15 45.44 -13.99 -7.43
C LEU A 15 45.80 -14.16 -5.97
N LEU A 16 46.64 -15.16 -5.63
CA LEU A 16 47.17 -15.38 -4.27
C LEU A 16 48.12 -14.27 -3.83
N THR A 17 48.97 -13.76 -4.74
CA THR A 17 49.84 -12.62 -4.43
C THR A 17 49.05 -11.32 -4.28
N PHE A 18 47.96 -11.13 -5.07
CA PHE A 18 47.07 -9.98 -4.95
C PHE A 18 46.28 -10.05 -3.62
N PHE A 19 45.78 -11.25 -3.25
CA PHE A 19 45.15 -11.46 -1.95
C PHE A 19 46.14 -11.28 -0.78
N ALA A 20 47.40 -11.74 -0.90
CA ALA A 20 48.42 -11.51 0.10
C ALA A 20 48.79 -10.02 0.21
N LEU A 21 48.73 -9.26 -0.88
CA LEU A 21 49.00 -7.82 -0.87
C LEU A 21 47.85 -7.02 -0.22
N ILE A 22 46.61 -7.48 -0.39
CA ILE A 22 45.42 -6.80 0.21
C ILE A 22 45.21 -7.22 1.68
N PHE A 23 45.44 -8.49 2.01
CA PHE A 23 45.18 -9.01 3.34
C PHE A 23 46.44 -9.35 4.16
N GLY A 24 47.59 -9.53 3.52
CA GLY A 24 48.85 -9.86 4.20
C GLY A 24 49.63 -8.64 4.69
N ALA A 25 49.36 -7.46 4.16
CA ALA A 25 50.05 -6.25 4.61
C ALA A 25 49.50 -5.66 5.92
N HIS A 26 48.36 -6.17 6.41
CA HIS A 26 47.76 -5.71 7.68
C HIS A 26 48.07 -6.61 8.86
N SER A 27 48.72 -7.77 8.67
CA SER A 27 49.09 -8.65 9.78
C SER A 27 50.52 -8.47 10.26
N GLY A 28 51.23 -7.48 9.75
CA GLY A 28 52.61 -7.18 10.10
C GLY A 28 52.82 -5.86 10.85
N VAL A 29 51.77 -5.13 11.16
CA VAL A 29 51.88 -4.09 12.19
C VAL A 29 51.85 -4.79 13.53
N MET A 30 53.02 -5.25 13.97
CA MET A 30 53.29 -5.43 15.40
C MET A 30 52.89 -4.10 16.03
N LEU A 31 51.80 -4.10 16.78
CA LEU A 31 51.65 -3.13 17.85
C LEU A 31 52.86 -3.30 18.74
N ALA A 32 53.92 -2.58 18.41
CA ALA A 32 54.99 -2.37 19.35
C ALA A 32 54.32 -1.76 20.57
N ASP A 33 54.43 -2.49 21.68
CA ASP A 33 53.95 -2.03 22.97
C ASP A 33 54.42 -0.60 23.14
N ALA A 34 53.50 0.36 23.17
CA ALA A 34 53.82 1.78 23.24
C ALA A 34 54.62 2.16 24.50
N SER A 35 54.79 1.20 25.41
CA SER A 35 55.61 1.31 26.62
C SER A 35 57.12 1.13 26.39
N ASN A 36 57.57 0.63 25.23
CA ASN A 36 58.97 0.36 24.90
C ASN A 36 59.53 1.15 23.71
N LEU A 37 58.77 2.07 23.13
CA LEU A 37 59.36 3.06 22.27
C LEU A 37 60.22 3.99 23.12
N PRO A 38 61.50 4.20 22.80
CA PRO A 38 62.25 5.24 23.45
C PRO A 38 61.48 6.53 23.28
N ASP A 39 61.33 7.27 24.35
CA ASP A 39 60.64 8.57 24.43
C ASP A 39 61.40 9.59 23.56
N ALA A 40 61.39 9.34 22.24
CA ALA A 40 62.05 10.16 21.23
C ALA A 40 61.07 11.28 20.88
N GLY A 41 61.10 12.32 21.72
CA GLY A 41 60.41 13.52 21.36
C GLY A 41 59.68 14.29 22.44
N LYS A 42 59.66 13.80 23.70
CA LYS A 42 59.29 14.69 24.81
C LYS A 42 60.50 15.48 25.23
N THR A 43 60.70 16.62 24.62
CA THR A 43 61.51 17.67 25.26
C THR A 43 60.69 18.20 26.43
N THR A 44 61.15 17.89 27.63
CA THR A 44 60.73 18.58 28.86
C THR A 44 61.19 20.02 28.76
N GLY A 45 60.53 20.80 27.96
CA GLY A 45 60.66 22.25 27.91
C GLY A 45 59.70 22.84 28.91
N GLY A 46 60.21 23.66 29.78
CA GLY A 46 59.49 24.24 30.88
C GLY A 46 58.19 24.96 30.55
N ASP A 47 57.36 24.89 31.52
CA ASP A 47 56.28 25.80 31.89
C ASP A 47 55.83 26.82 30.82
N GLY A 48 54.93 26.41 29.91
CA GLY A 48 54.39 27.32 28.93
C GLY A 48 53.76 26.69 27.71
N GLY A 49 53.34 25.43 27.74
CA GLY A 49 52.34 24.92 26.81
C GLY A 49 52.69 24.83 25.32
N ASN A 50 53.95 25.02 24.91
CA ASN A 50 54.44 24.70 23.58
C ASN A 50 55.64 23.78 23.71
N ASP A 51 55.42 22.49 23.59
CA ASP A 51 56.52 21.55 23.39
C ASP A 51 57.22 21.90 22.08
N ALA A 52 58.49 22.38 22.20
CA ALA A 52 59.27 22.72 21.04
C ALA A 52 59.47 21.48 20.17
N PRO A 53 59.39 21.57 18.85
CA PRO A 53 59.62 20.42 17.99
C PRO A 53 61.01 19.85 18.22
N PRO A 54 61.18 18.52 18.10
CA PRO A 54 62.46 17.87 18.36
C PRO A 54 63.53 18.49 17.48
N THR A 55 64.56 19.04 18.13
CA THR A 55 65.62 19.77 17.46
C THR A 55 66.36 18.88 16.47
N GLY A 56 66.21 19.16 15.20
CA GLY A 56 67.04 18.65 14.13
C GLY A 56 66.35 17.94 12.97
N ILE A 57 65.15 17.41 13.16
CA ILE A 57 64.44 16.74 12.05
C ILE A 57 62.98 17.20 12.05
N ALA A 58 62.61 17.94 11.01
CA ALA A 58 61.19 18.27 10.76
C ALA A 58 60.47 17.02 10.24
N THR A 59 59.59 16.46 11.02
CA THR A 59 58.74 15.35 10.60
C THR A 59 57.28 15.81 10.56
N GLU A 60 56.50 15.22 9.64
CA GLU A 60 55.07 15.52 9.56
C GLU A 60 54.34 15.27 10.91
N THR A 61 54.70 14.21 11.60
CA THR A 61 54.13 13.86 12.91
C THR A 61 54.41 14.93 13.95
N ALA A 62 55.66 15.42 14.05
CA ALA A 62 56.04 16.48 14.97
C ALA A 62 55.35 17.79 14.61
N GLY A 63 55.31 18.14 13.32
CA GLY A 63 54.64 19.34 12.85
C GLY A 63 53.13 19.36 13.11
N ARG A 64 52.46 18.19 13.06
CA ARG A 64 51.03 18.06 13.39
C ARG A 64 50.76 18.09 14.92
N GLN A 65 51.71 17.66 15.73
CA GLN A 65 51.56 17.63 17.20
C GLN A 65 51.91 18.98 17.84
N ASP A 66 52.99 19.61 17.36
CA ASP A 66 53.60 20.78 18.00
C ASP A 66 53.28 22.09 17.22
N GLY A 67 52.82 21.96 15.98
CA GLY A 67 52.44 23.07 15.12
C GLY A 67 50.94 23.19 14.90
N ASP A 68 50.56 23.94 13.87
CA ASP A 68 49.17 24.00 13.41
C ASP A 68 48.86 22.71 12.64
N PRO A 69 47.87 21.90 13.09
CA PRO A 69 47.47 20.66 12.40
C PRO A 69 47.00 20.92 10.95
N GLU A 70 46.57 22.13 10.64
CA GLU A 70 46.11 22.52 9.33
C GLU A 70 47.23 22.94 8.37
N PHE A 71 48.47 23.10 8.88
CA PHE A 71 49.63 23.45 8.06
C PHE A 71 50.00 22.36 7.05
N TYR A 72 49.74 21.10 7.38
CA TYR A 72 49.96 19.98 6.48
C TYR A 72 48.65 19.67 5.75
N SER A 73 48.68 19.77 4.40
CA SER A 73 47.52 19.36 3.59
C SER A 73 47.21 17.89 3.81
N LYS A 74 45.96 17.58 4.05
CA LYS A 74 45.46 16.19 4.08
C LYS A 74 45.46 15.66 2.65
N ASP A 75 45.87 14.40 2.47
CA ASP A 75 45.67 13.73 1.19
C ASP A 75 44.20 13.32 1.12
N ILE A 76 43.43 14.08 0.35
CA ILE A 76 41.99 13.90 0.19
C ILE A 76 41.75 13.18 -1.13
N ASP A 77 41.01 12.07 -1.06
CA ASP A 77 40.57 11.40 -2.29
C ASP A 77 39.57 12.31 -3.04
N LYS A 78 40.01 12.83 -4.18
CA LYS A 78 39.21 13.73 -5.04
C LYS A 78 37.99 13.05 -5.65
N ARG A 79 37.76 11.76 -5.36
CA ARG A 79 36.58 11.02 -5.81
C ARG A 79 35.45 11.12 -4.82
N ILE A 80 34.47 11.94 -5.11
CA ILE A 80 33.19 11.90 -4.39
C ILE A 80 32.38 10.72 -4.92
N THR A 81 32.20 9.69 -4.08
CA THR A 81 31.36 8.55 -4.42
C THR A 81 29.91 8.88 -4.12
N LYS A 82 29.13 9.09 -5.18
CA LYS A 82 27.67 9.28 -5.05
C LYS A 82 27.00 7.91 -4.90
N ILE A 83 26.45 7.65 -3.74
CA ILE A 83 25.66 6.42 -3.48
C ILE A 83 24.24 6.71 -3.95
N ARG A 84 23.82 6.05 -5.02
CA ARG A 84 22.46 6.12 -5.56
C ARG A 84 21.84 4.73 -5.56
N PRO A 85 21.41 4.23 -4.38
CA PRO A 85 21.03 2.84 -4.23
C PRO A 85 19.72 2.49 -4.93
N MET A 86 18.87 3.45 -5.26
CA MET A 86 17.52 3.16 -5.68
C MET A 86 17.23 3.48 -7.13
N ALA A 87 16.79 2.47 -7.87
CA ALA A 87 16.05 2.68 -9.10
C ALA A 87 14.62 3.20 -8.77
N THR A 88 14.09 4.08 -9.62
CA THR A 88 12.70 4.54 -9.55
C THR A 88 11.89 3.88 -10.67
N PRO A 89 11.54 2.58 -10.54
CA PRO A 89 10.98 1.82 -11.66
C PRO A 89 9.59 2.30 -12.08
N ILE A 90 8.76 2.76 -11.16
CA ILE A 90 7.42 3.25 -11.48
C ILE A 90 7.48 4.59 -12.22
N ASP A 91 8.36 5.50 -11.79
CA ASP A 91 8.59 6.75 -12.51
C ASP A 91 9.13 6.47 -13.92
N GLN A 92 10.07 5.53 -14.07
CA GLN A 92 10.58 5.11 -15.38
C GLN A 92 9.47 4.53 -16.24
N ILE A 93 8.71 3.56 -15.77
CA ILE A 93 7.59 2.96 -16.50
C ILE A 93 6.55 4.03 -16.84
N SER A 94 6.23 4.93 -15.91
CA SER A 94 5.24 5.98 -16.11
C SER A 94 5.62 6.98 -17.19
N ARG A 95 6.92 7.20 -17.43
CA ARG A 95 7.41 8.04 -18.51
C ARG A 95 7.27 7.39 -19.88
N TYR A 96 7.48 6.08 -19.95
CA TYR A 96 7.29 5.29 -21.18
C TYR A 96 5.82 4.88 -21.38
N ALA A 97 5.03 4.74 -20.30
CA ALA A 97 3.60 4.53 -20.38
C ALA A 97 2.90 5.77 -20.97
N LYS A 98 1.61 5.64 -21.28
CA LYS A 98 0.78 6.70 -21.87
C LYS A 98 0.75 7.96 -20.99
N SER A 99 1.78 8.81 -21.06
CA SER A 99 1.75 10.14 -20.45
C SER A 99 0.85 11.05 -21.28
N GLN A 100 -0.08 11.73 -20.61
CA GLN A 100 -1.03 12.63 -21.25
C GLN A 100 -1.13 13.95 -20.49
N PRO A 101 -1.12 15.10 -21.19
CA PRO A 101 -1.32 16.39 -20.54
C PRO A 101 -2.73 16.49 -19.96
N CYS A 102 -2.88 17.17 -18.83
CA CYS A 102 -4.16 17.54 -18.26
C CYS A 102 -4.24 19.04 -18.00
N LYS A 103 -5.47 19.59 -17.97
CA LYS A 103 -5.71 21.03 -17.81
C LYS A 103 -6.18 21.41 -16.41
N SER A 104 -6.35 20.44 -15.52
CA SER A 104 -6.86 20.64 -14.17
C SER A 104 -6.08 19.79 -13.17
N PHE A 105 -6.05 20.23 -11.91
CA PHE A 105 -5.55 19.42 -10.80
C PHE A 105 -6.46 18.21 -10.51
N GLU A 106 -7.74 18.31 -10.83
CA GLU A 106 -8.68 17.22 -10.73
C GLU A 106 -8.80 16.49 -12.07
N VAL A 107 -8.50 15.20 -12.07
CA VAL A 107 -8.57 14.32 -13.23
C VAL A 107 -9.70 13.32 -13.02
N LYS A 108 -10.75 13.43 -13.84
CA LYS A 108 -11.83 12.43 -13.87
C LYS A 108 -11.54 11.40 -14.95
N TYR A 109 -11.60 10.14 -14.58
CA TYR A 109 -11.47 9.04 -15.52
C TYR A 109 -12.61 8.04 -15.33
N TYR A 110 -12.95 7.34 -16.38
CA TYR A 110 -14.08 6.43 -16.41
C TYR A 110 -13.57 5.04 -16.73
N SER A 111 -13.97 4.06 -15.93
CA SER A 111 -13.79 2.66 -16.23
C SER A 111 -15.16 1.99 -16.33
N VAL A 112 -15.33 1.18 -17.38
CA VAL A 112 -16.54 0.37 -17.57
C VAL A 112 -16.10 -1.07 -17.39
N GLY A 113 -16.46 -1.65 -16.26
CA GLY A 113 -16.24 -3.07 -16.01
C GLY A 113 -17.18 -3.94 -16.83
N THR A 114 -16.81 -5.18 -17.06
CA THR A 114 -17.75 -6.21 -17.54
C THR A 114 -18.80 -6.45 -16.47
N ARG A 115 -20.06 -6.52 -16.89
CA ARG A 115 -21.14 -6.87 -15.96
C ARG A 115 -20.82 -8.21 -15.29
N PRO A 116 -21.00 -8.34 -13.97
CA PRO A 116 -20.78 -9.61 -13.29
C PRO A 116 -21.58 -10.73 -13.93
N ILE A 117 -20.99 -11.92 -14.03
CA ILE A 117 -21.65 -13.12 -14.58
C ILE A 117 -22.16 -13.99 -13.43
N SER A 118 -21.53 -13.91 -12.27
CA SER A 118 -21.87 -14.73 -11.09
C SER A 118 -22.00 -13.86 -9.84
N CYS A 119 -22.89 -14.28 -8.95
CA CYS A 119 -23.08 -13.73 -7.61
C CYS A 119 -23.42 -14.87 -6.63
N THR A 120 -23.60 -14.55 -5.35
CA THR A 120 -23.94 -15.54 -4.32
C THR A 120 -25.27 -15.23 -3.66
N THR A 121 -25.94 -16.28 -3.13
CA THR A 121 -27.14 -16.10 -2.30
C THR A 121 -26.76 -15.63 -0.90
N THR A 122 -27.42 -14.57 -0.41
CA THR A 122 -27.16 -14.02 0.93
C THR A 122 -27.90 -14.80 2.03
N GLU A 123 -29.01 -15.45 1.70
CA GLU A 123 -29.83 -16.24 2.60
C GLU A 123 -30.22 -17.56 1.95
N ALA A 124 -30.55 -18.56 2.77
CA ALA A 124 -31.08 -19.83 2.29
C ALA A 124 -32.55 -19.70 1.87
N ILE A 125 -32.92 -20.32 0.78
CA ILE A 125 -34.30 -20.42 0.30
C ILE A 125 -34.84 -21.81 0.63
N ASN A 126 -35.94 -21.87 1.33
CA ASN A 126 -36.62 -23.13 1.63
C ASN A 126 -37.30 -23.71 0.41
N ALA A 127 -37.33 -25.04 0.31
CA ALA A 127 -38.04 -25.74 -0.76
C ALA A 127 -39.52 -25.35 -0.81
N GLN A 128 -40.05 -25.11 -2.01
CA GLN A 128 -41.47 -24.80 -2.20
C GLN A 128 -42.11 -25.83 -3.12
N ASN A 129 -43.29 -26.29 -2.75
CA ASN A 129 -44.00 -27.40 -3.40
C ASN A 129 -45.21 -26.95 -4.25
N SER A 130 -45.56 -25.68 -4.21
CA SER A 130 -46.69 -25.14 -4.99
C SER A 130 -46.35 -23.79 -5.59
N GLY A 131 -46.40 -23.80 -6.88
CA GLY A 131 -46.16 -22.78 -7.87
C GLY A 131 -46.04 -21.37 -7.43
N ALA A 132 -44.88 -20.95 -7.12
CA ALA A 132 -44.69 -19.55 -6.87
C ALA A 132 -43.31 -19.08 -7.31
N SER A 133 -43.34 -17.92 -7.84
CA SER A 133 -42.18 -17.09 -7.93
C SER A 133 -41.75 -16.68 -6.52
N VAL A 134 -40.45 -16.78 -6.22
CA VAL A 134 -39.83 -16.48 -4.95
C VAL A 134 -38.83 -15.37 -5.10
N ALA A 135 -38.78 -14.46 -4.14
CA ALA A 135 -37.69 -13.48 -4.08
C ALA A 135 -36.37 -14.20 -3.82
N LEU A 136 -35.37 -13.93 -4.66
CA LEU A 136 -34.03 -14.52 -4.59
C LEU A 136 -33.11 -13.54 -3.85
N PRO A 137 -32.73 -13.82 -2.59
CA PRO A 137 -31.81 -12.97 -1.84
C PRO A 137 -30.40 -13.13 -2.39
N VAL A 138 -29.87 -12.07 -2.99
CA VAL A 138 -28.55 -12.02 -3.65
C VAL A 138 -27.74 -10.83 -3.16
N ASP A 139 -26.42 -10.94 -3.23
CA ASP A 139 -25.49 -9.89 -2.90
C ASP A 139 -25.56 -8.70 -3.90
N ASP A 140 -25.83 -8.95 -5.19
CA ASP A 140 -26.01 -7.92 -6.21
C ASP A 140 -27.34 -8.12 -6.97
N ALA A 141 -28.41 -7.53 -6.45
CA ALA A 141 -29.72 -7.60 -7.09
C ALA A 141 -29.76 -6.94 -8.49
N ASN A 142 -28.87 -5.98 -8.79
CA ASN A 142 -28.83 -5.27 -10.06
C ASN A 142 -28.22 -6.09 -11.20
N MET A 143 -27.57 -7.18 -10.84
CA MET A 143 -26.99 -8.12 -11.79
C MET A 143 -28.06 -8.77 -12.69
N PHE A 144 -29.25 -8.99 -12.18
CA PHE A 144 -30.32 -9.68 -12.89
C PHE A 144 -31.39 -8.71 -13.40
N THR A 145 -31.88 -8.97 -14.60
CA THR A 145 -32.99 -8.22 -15.20
C THR A 145 -34.10 -9.18 -15.60
N LEU A 146 -35.27 -8.63 -15.96
CA LEU A 146 -36.39 -9.42 -16.45
C LEU A 146 -35.92 -10.37 -17.57
N ASP A 147 -36.43 -11.59 -17.59
CA ASP A 147 -36.16 -12.68 -18.53
C ASP A 147 -34.75 -13.25 -18.48
N ASP A 148 -33.89 -12.79 -17.55
CA ASP A 148 -32.58 -13.44 -17.34
C ASP A 148 -32.77 -14.86 -16.81
N THR A 149 -32.01 -15.82 -17.34
CA THR A 149 -31.91 -17.19 -16.82
C THR A 149 -30.68 -17.32 -15.94
N ILE A 150 -30.83 -18.03 -14.82
CA ILE A 150 -29.85 -18.17 -13.76
C ILE A 150 -29.61 -19.66 -13.50
N ARG A 151 -28.37 -20.12 -13.59
CA ARG A 151 -27.97 -21.45 -13.15
C ARG A 151 -27.54 -21.38 -11.69
N VAL A 152 -28.08 -22.27 -10.85
CA VAL A 152 -27.66 -22.44 -9.47
C VAL A 152 -26.66 -23.57 -9.41
N VAL A 153 -25.39 -23.24 -9.22
CA VAL A 153 -24.30 -24.23 -9.25
C VAL A 153 -24.39 -25.16 -8.04
N GLY A 154 -24.34 -26.46 -8.29
CA GLY A 154 -24.37 -27.48 -7.24
C GLY A 154 -25.74 -27.84 -6.66
N VAL A 155 -26.80 -27.11 -7.04
CA VAL A 155 -28.18 -27.49 -6.71
C VAL A 155 -28.80 -28.22 -7.90
N LYS A 156 -29.16 -29.49 -7.73
CA LYS A 156 -29.68 -30.32 -8.82
C LYS A 156 -31.16 -30.09 -9.09
N ALA A 157 -31.53 -30.15 -10.36
CA ALA A 157 -32.93 -30.16 -10.76
C ALA A 157 -33.58 -31.48 -10.32
N LYS A 158 -34.87 -31.42 -9.96
CA LYS A 158 -35.61 -32.61 -9.55
C LYS A 158 -36.38 -33.27 -10.71
N TYR A 159 -36.78 -32.48 -11.70
CA TYR A 159 -37.62 -32.93 -12.78
C TYR A 159 -37.06 -32.53 -14.14
N ASN A 160 -37.28 -33.35 -15.18
CA ASN A 160 -36.97 -33.00 -16.56
C ASN A 160 -38.11 -32.19 -17.20
N ASP A 161 -37.94 -31.82 -18.48
CA ASP A 161 -38.91 -31.09 -19.32
C ASP A 161 -40.27 -31.79 -19.48
N LYS A 162 -40.33 -33.10 -19.21
CA LYS A 162 -41.53 -33.93 -19.25
C LYS A 162 -42.14 -34.22 -17.87
N GLY A 163 -41.66 -33.56 -16.83
CA GLY A 163 -42.11 -33.77 -15.45
C GLY A 163 -41.71 -35.12 -14.84
N VAL A 164 -40.75 -35.82 -15.43
CA VAL A 164 -40.20 -37.08 -14.88
C VAL A 164 -39.07 -36.71 -13.91
N ALA A 165 -39.09 -37.31 -12.73
CA ALA A 165 -38.06 -37.05 -11.73
C ALA A 165 -36.69 -37.55 -12.22
N TYR A 166 -35.65 -36.73 -12.03
CA TYR A 166 -34.27 -37.15 -12.19
C TYR A 166 -33.82 -38.01 -10.99
N ASP A 167 -32.85 -38.84 -11.22
CA ASP A 167 -32.08 -39.46 -10.14
C ASP A 167 -31.15 -38.38 -9.57
N VAL A 168 -31.33 -38.02 -8.30
CA VAL A 168 -30.58 -36.95 -7.65
C VAL A 168 -29.11 -37.33 -7.43
N ASP A 169 -28.82 -38.62 -7.43
CA ASP A 169 -27.46 -39.17 -7.25
C ASP A 169 -26.71 -39.32 -8.59
N ASP A 170 -27.37 -39.09 -9.72
CA ASP A 170 -26.72 -39.13 -11.04
C ASP A 170 -25.95 -37.79 -11.28
N GLU A 171 -24.64 -37.92 -11.49
CA GLU A 171 -23.77 -36.76 -11.81
C GLU A 171 -24.24 -36.00 -13.08
N ASN A 172 -24.91 -36.68 -14.00
CA ASN A 172 -25.43 -36.07 -15.22
C ASN A 172 -26.73 -35.30 -15.04
N THR A 173 -27.33 -35.29 -13.82
CA THR A 173 -28.51 -34.48 -13.55
C THR A 173 -28.15 -33.00 -13.66
N PRO A 174 -28.88 -32.24 -14.51
CA PRO A 174 -28.59 -30.83 -14.71
C PRO A 174 -28.81 -30.02 -13.43
N ASP A 175 -28.02 -28.95 -13.27
CA ASP A 175 -28.22 -27.99 -12.21
C ASP A 175 -29.57 -27.27 -12.38
N LEU A 176 -30.09 -26.78 -11.25
CA LEU A 176 -31.29 -25.96 -11.23
C LEU A 176 -31.12 -24.70 -12.05
N VAL A 177 -32.08 -24.45 -12.91
CA VAL A 177 -32.17 -23.22 -13.70
C VAL A 177 -33.38 -22.41 -13.27
N LEU A 178 -33.18 -21.15 -12.96
CA LEU A 178 -34.20 -20.19 -12.58
C LEU A 178 -34.40 -19.18 -13.71
N CYS A 179 -35.61 -18.63 -13.81
CA CYS A 179 -35.91 -17.51 -14.70
C CYS A 179 -36.46 -16.34 -13.88
N VAL A 180 -35.99 -15.13 -14.18
CA VAL A 180 -36.44 -13.90 -13.53
C VAL A 180 -37.74 -13.40 -14.14
N CYS A 181 -38.81 -13.42 -13.37
CA CYS A 181 -40.12 -12.92 -13.82
C CYS A 181 -40.46 -11.52 -13.32
N GLY A 182 -39.70 -10.96 -12.40
CA GLY A 182 -39.99 -9.63 -11.85
C GLY A 182 -38.98 -9.21 -10.76
N ARG A 183 -39.37 -8.18 -10.05
CA ARG A 183 -38.69 -7.70 -8.84
C ARG A 183 -39.70 -7.52 -7.71
N ASP A 184 -39.29 -7.87 -6.53
CA ASP A 184 -40.04 -7.58 -5.32
C ASP A 184 -40.07 -6.05 -5.07
N SER A 185 -41.27 -5.51 -4.85
CA SER A 185 -41.48 -4.08 -4.65
C SER A 185 -40.88 -3.56 -3.34
N ASN A 186 -40.71 -4.42 -2.32
CA ASN A 186 -40.22 -4.03 -1.00
C ASN A 186 -38.70 -4.16 -0.87
N THR A 187 -38.15 -5.27 -1.36
CA THR A 187 -36.73 -5.60 -1.20
C THR A 187 -35.91 -5.31 -2.46
N SER A 188 -36.56 -5.02 -3.60
CA SER A 188 -35.92 -4.88 -4.92
C SER A 188 -35.16 -6.13 -5.38
N MET A 189 -35.31 -7.26 -4.70
CA MET A 189 -34.70 -8.53 -5.07
C MET A 189 -35.36 -9.11 -6.32
N PRO A 190 -34.62 -9.86 -7.17
CA PRO A 190 -35.21 -10.53 -8.31
C PRO A 190 -36.19 -11.62 -7.85
N VAL A 191 -37.34 -11.65 -8.49
CA VAL A 191 -38.35 -12.70 -8.27
C VAL A 191 -38.16 -13.75 -9.35
N VAL A 192 -37.99 -15.00 -8.96
CA VAL A 192 -37.62 -16.09 -9.86
C VAL A 192 -38.57 -17.28 -9.74
N TYR A 193 -38.66 -18.07 -10.80
CA TYR A 193 -39.27 -19.39 -10.82
C TYR A 193 -38.31 -20.42 -11.42
N ALA A 194 -38.48 -21.70 -11.07
CA ALA A 194 -37.64 -22.76 -11.60
C ALA A 194 -38.08 -23.13 -13.03
N VAL A 195 -37.11 -23.17 -13.96
CA VAL A 195 -37.35 -23.57 -15.36
C VAL A 195 -37.43 -25.10 -15.48
N ASN A 196 -36.55 -25.79 -14.78
CA ASN A 196 -36.49 -27.27 -14.74
C ASN A 196 -37.03 -27.83 -13.41
N GLY A 197 -38.11 -27.25 -12.93
CA GLY A 197 -38.92 -27.75 -11.83
C GLY A 197 -40.07 -28.61 -12.33
N ASN A 198 -40.92 -29.11 -11.39
CA ASN A 198 -42.14 -29.80 -11.76
C ASN A 198 -43.13 -28.79 -12.42
N LEU A 199 -43.80 -29.21 -13.46
CA LEU A 199 -44.76 -28.38 -14.17
C LEU A 199 -46.18 -28.73 -13.78
N ASP A 200 -47.06 -27.71 -13.68
CA ASP A 200 -48.48 -27.90 -13.54
C ASP A 200 -49.17 -28.23 -14.87
N SER A 201 -50.48 -28.43 -14.87
CA SER A 201 -51.29 -28.71 -16.05
C SER A 201 -51.25 -27.59 -17.10
N ASN A 202 -50.80 -26.40 -16.74
CA ASN A 202 -50.67 -25.22 -17.60
C ASN A 202 -49.21 -25.02 -18.07
N GLY A 203 -48.27 -25.92 -17.70
CA GLY A 203 -46.86 -25.81 -18.06
C GLY A 203 -46.07 -24.84 -17.18
N GLN A 204 -46.63 -24.40 -16.07
CA GLN A 204 -45.89 -23.56 -15.11
C GLN A 204 -45.15 -24.38 -14.07
N SER A 205 -43.97 -23.95 -13.70
CA SER A 205 -43.18 -24.59 -12.65
C SER A 205 -43.82 -24.39 -11.28
N ILE A 206 -44.13 -25.50 -10.58
CA ILE A 206 -44.75 -25.52 -9.26
C ILE A 206 -43.80 -25.97 -8.15
N TRP A 207 -42.55 -26.18 -8.48
CA TRP A 207 -41.58 -26.70 -7.51
C TRP A 207 -40.25 -26.00 -7.58
N LEU A 208 -39.75 -25.61 -6.43
CA LEU A 208 -38.42 -25.06 -6.24
C LEU A 208 -37.71 -25.86 -5.15
N PRO A 209 -36.51 -26.44 -5.41
CA PRO A 209 -35.73 -27.07 -4.35
C PRO A 209 -35.19 -26.03 -3.36
N ALA A 210 -34.74 -26.51 -2.20
CA ALA A 210 -34.02 -25.67 -1.26
C ALA A 210 -32.71 -25.21 -1.90
N ILE A 211 -32.41 -23.92 -1.77
CA ILE A 211 -31.15 -23.32 -2.21
C ILE A 211 -30.39 -22.88 -0.96
N PRO A 212 -29.21 -23.47 -0.67
CA PRO A 212 -28.41 -23.07 0.47
C PRO A 212 -27.92 -21.62 0.38
N GLN A 213 -27.67 -21.01 1.52
CA GLN A 213 -26.95 -19.74 1.59
C GLN A 213 -25.53 -19.91 1.03
N GLY A 214 -25.02 -18.89 0.33
CA GLY A 214 -23.69 -18.94 -0.30
C GLY A 214 -23.64 -19.72 -1.62
N SER A 215 -24.79 -20.19 -2.14
CA SER A 215 -24.85 -20.87 -3.46
C SER A 215 -24.45 -19.91 -4.57
N THR A 216 -23.57 -20.37 -5.47
CA THR A 216 -23.14 -19.59 -6.62
C THR A 216 -24.22 -19.59 -7.71
N LEU A 217 -24.63 -18.38 -8.10
CA LEU A 217 -25.60 -18.12 -9.13
C LEU A 217 -24.88 -17.60 -10.38
N VAL A 218 -25.07 -18.25 -11.51
CA VAL A 218 -24.46 -17.86 -12.79
C VAL A 218 -25.53 -17.43 -13.76
N ARG A 219 -25.44 -16.20 -14.24
CA ARG A 219 -26.34 -15.68 -15.28
C ARG A 219 -25.97 -16.30 -16.63
N MET A 220 -26.93 -16.93 -17.29
CA MET A 220 -26.71 -17.58 -18.58
C MET A 220 -27.11 -16.70 -19.78
N GLY A 221 -28.24 -16.02 -19.69
CA GLY A 221 -28.77 -15.19 -20.77
C GLY A 221 -30.24 -14.90 -20.60
N LYS A 222 -30.90 -14.42 -21.65
CA LYS A 222 -32.32 -14.12 -21.63
C LYS A 222 -33.13 -15.16 -22.38
N ALA A 223 -34.33 -15.46 -21.84
CA ALA A 223 -35.30 -16.32 -22.46
C ALA A 223 -36.60 -15.53 -22.58
N CYS A 224 -36.88 -15.01 -23.77
CA CYS A 224 -38.08 -14.22 -24.06
C CYS A 224 -39.13 -15.07 -24.80
N GLY A 225 -40.41 -14.73 -24.64
CA GLY A 225 -41.51 -15.35 -25.37
C GLY A 225 -41.55 -14.95 -26.84
N GLU A 226 -42.24 -15.73 -27.68
CA GLU A 226 -42.35 -15.49 -29.12
C GLU A 226 -42.98 -14.14 -29.45
N LEU A 227 -43.87 -13.64 -28.61
CA LEU A 227 -44.59 -12.36 -28.81
C LEU A 227 -43.98 -11.19 -28.03
N ASP A 228 -42.89 -11.42 -27.32
CA ASP A 228 -42.24 -10.37 -26.54
C ASP A 228 -41.53 -9.37 -27.45
N VAL A 229 -41.96 -8.13 -27.41
CA VAL A 229 -41.36 -7.02 -28.14
C VAL A 229 -40.30 -6.32 -27.32
N GLN A 230 -40.33 -6.46 -25.99
CA GLN A 230 -39.43 -5.80 -25.03
C GLN A 230 -38.99 -6.79 -23.97
N THR A 231 -37.76 -6.64 -23.53
CA THR A 231 -37.16 -7.37 -22.41
C THR A 231 -36.53 -6.40 -21.42
N GLY A 232 -36.07 -6.88 -20.30
CA GLY A 232 -35.39 -6.07 -19.29
C GLY A 232 -34.24 -5.24 -19.87
N ARG A 233 -34.22 -3.95 -19.56
CA ARG A 233 -33.25 -3.00 -20.10
C ARG A 233 -31.85 -3.30 -19.58
N PHE A 234 -30.89 -3.31 -20.50
CA PHE A 234 -29.48 -3.34 -20.13
C PHE A 234 -28.97 -1.91 -19.96
N ASN A 235 -28.37 -1.62 -18.82
CA ASN A 235 -27.72 -0.35 -18.58
C ASN A 235 -26.37 -0.62 -17.89
N ASN A 236 -25.30 -0.11 -18.47
CA ASN A 236 -23.95 -0.15 -17.89
C ASN A 236 -23.35 1.25 -18.02
N ILE A 237 -23.59 2.07 -17.00
CA ILE A 237 -23.12 3.46 -16.98
C ILE A 237 -21.72 3.47 -16.38
N PRO A 238 -20.74 4.08 -17.08
CA PRO A 238 -19.41 4.26 -16.51
C PRO A 238 -19.47 5.13 -15.26
N THR A 239 -18.91 4.63 -14.16
CA THR A 239 -18.74 5.41 -12.95
C THR A 239 -17.46 6.24 -13.04
N PRO A 240 -17.52 7.55 -12.75
CA PRO A 240 -16.34 8.39 -12.72
C PRO A 240 -15.53 8.13 -11.45
N GLU A 241 -14.24 7.98 -11.62
CA GLU A 241 -13.26 8.03 -10.56
C GLU A 241 -12.46 9.33 -10.65
N ILE A 242 -12.05 9.87 -9.51
CA ILE A 242 -11.35 11.14 -9.43
C ILE A 242 -9.96 10.91 -8.85
N GLN A 243 -8.96 11.48 -9.54
CA GLN A 243 -7.57 11.53 -9.09
C GLN A 243 -7.11 12.98 -9.04
N TYR A 244 -6.20 13.30 -8.13
CA TYR A 244 -5.63 14.63 -7.98
C TYR A 244 -4.18 14.67 -8.42
N CYS A 245 -3.80 15.73 -9.15
CA CYS A 245 -2.42 16.00 -9.49
C CYS A 245 -1.73 16.68 -8.32
N GLN A 246 -0.62 16.11 -7.86
CA GLN A 246 0.21 16.69 -6.82
C GLN A 246 1.32 17.53 -7.43
N ASN A 247 1.63 18.65 -6.79
CA ASN A 247 2.76 19.51 -7.17
C ASN A 247 4.01 19.04 -6.44
N PHE A 248 4.94 18.46 -7.21
CA PHE A 248 6.26 18.09 -6.73
C PHE A 248 7.23 19.21 -7.06
N MET A 249 7.94 19.70 -6.08
CA MET A 249 8.85 20.81 -6.25
C MET A 249 10.04 20.69 -5.31
N ILE A 250 11.23 20.94 -5.84
CA ILE A 250 12.45 21.08 -5.05
C ILE A 250 13.14 22.37 -5.42
N GLN A 251 13.71 23.03 -4.42
CA GLN A 251 14.50 24.24 -4.60
C GLN A 251 15.91 24.00 -4.12
N VAL A 252 16.88 24.27 -5.01
CA VAL A 252 18.31 24.18 -4.74
C VAL A 252 18.86 25.59 -4.74
N GLU A 253 19.54 25.98 -3.67
CA GLU A 253 20.15 27.30 -3.53
C GLU A 253 21.64 27.19 -3.21
N GLN A 254 22.44 28.07 -3.81
CA GLN A 254 23.83 28.24 -3.48
C GLN A 254 24.13 29.72 -3.17
N SER A 255 24.79 29.99 -2.06
CA SER A 255 25.17 31.35 -1.72
C SER A 255 26.32 31.86 -2.59
N THR A 256 26.42 33.20 -2.76
CA THR A 256 27.51 33.81 -3.49
C THR A 256 28.87 33.53 -2.84
N PHE A 257 28.89 33.43 -1.49
CA PHE A 257 30.12 33.18 -0.76
C PHE A 257 30.59 31.73 -0.92
N ASP A 258 29.65 30.75 -0.91
CA ASP A 258 29.97 29.34 -1.17
C ASP A 258 30.52 29.13 -2.59
N LYS A 259 30.08 29.95 -3.55
CA LYS A 259 30.57 29.93 -4.93
C LYS A 259 32.01 30.42 -5.07
N ILE A 260 32.42 31.37 -4.19
CA ILE A 260 33.76 31.99 -4.21
C ILE A 260 34.73 31.23 -3.31
N ALA A 261 34.20 30.51 -2.30
CA ALA A 261 35.01 29.75 -1.38
C ALA A 261 35.83 28.70 -2.12
N ALA A 262 37.13 28.65 -1.83
CA ALA A 262 37.99 27.58 -2.29
C ALA A 262 37.55 26.29 -1.57
N LYS A 263 37.11 25.30 -2.33
CA LYS A 263 36.74 23.98 -1.81
C LYS A 263 37.90 23.04 -1.99
N GLU A 264 38.14 22.20 -1.01
CA GLU A 264 39.16 21.14 -1.11
C GLU A 264 38.74 20.10 -2.16
N GLU A 265 37.43 19.94 -2.38
CA GLU A 265 36.82 19.04 -3.34
C GLU A 265 35.97 19.81 -4.36
N ASP A 266 35.97 19.32 -5.59
CA ASP A 266 35.18 19.90 -6.70
C ASP A 266 33.68 19.52 -6.56
N TRP A 267 32.99 20.13 -5.59
CA TRP A 267 31.54 20.00 -5.42
C TRP A 267 30.83 21.21 -5.99
N SER A 268 30.24 21.04 -7.17
CA SER A 268 29.64 22.13 -7.93
C SER A 268 28.15 22.32 -7.64
N PHE A 269 27.58 23.44 -8.03
CA PHE A 269 26.13 23.68 -7.97
C PHE A 269 25.35 22.66 -8.81
N SER A 270 25.89 22.23 -9.93
CA SER A 270 25.25 21.20 -10.77
C SER A 270 25.19 19.84 -10.10
N ASP A 271 26.16 19.50 -9.23
CA ASP A 271 26.13 18.27 -8.46
C ASP A 271 25.01 18.28 -7.41
N ILE A 272 24.83 19.42 -6.75
CA ILE A 272 23.74 19.62 -5.79
C ILE A 272 22.38 19.56 -6.51
N GLU A 273 22.29 20.16 -7.70
CA GLU A 273 21.08 20.13 -8.54
C GLU A 273 20.75 18.68 -8.97
N GLU A 274 21.77 17.92 -9.38
CA GLU A 274 21.60 16.51 -9.76
C GLU A 274 21.08 15.66 -8.60
N ASP A 275 21.63 15.83 -7.41
CA ASP A 275 21.16 15.13 -6.22
C ASP A 275 19.74 15.56 -5.84
N GLY A 276 19.41 16.84 -5.98
CA GLY A 276 18.05 17.34 -5.78
C GLY A 276 17.05 16.73 -6.75
N VAL A 277 17.42 16.59 -8.03
CA VAL A 277 16.58 15.89 -9.03
C VAL A 277 16.32 14.45 -8.62
N TYR A 278 17.35 13.77 -8.12
CA TYR A 278 17.26 12.40 -7.69
C TYR A 278 16.33 12.24 -6.49
N ASP A 279 16.49 13.09 -5.46
CA ASP A 279 15.63 13.11 -4.28
C ASP A 279 14.16 13.38 -4.64
N MET A 280 13.91 14.35 -5.52
CA MET A 280 12.56 14.64 -6.00
C MET A 280 11.93 13.44 -6.71
N ARG A 281 12.68 12.70 -7.52
CA ARG A 281 12.18 11.50 -8.19
C ARG A 281 11.85 10.38 -7.21
N LEU A 282 12.71 10.20 -6.21
CA LEU A 282 12.47 9.22 -5.15
C LEU A 282 11.21 9.57 -4.34
N ALA A 283 11.03 10.85 -4.01
CA ALA A 283 9.82 11.33 -3.35
C ALA A 283 8.56 11.13 -4.21
N GLN A 284 8.66 11.35 -5.53
CA GLN A 284 7.56 11.07 -6.47
C GLN A 284 7.22 9.57 -6.49
N GLU A 285 8.23 8.70 -6.56
CA GLU A 285 8.06 7.25 -6.57
C GLU A 285 7.31 6.78 -5.32
N ASN A 286 7.73 7.24 -4.15
CA ASN A 286 7.11 6.92 -2.88
C ASN A 286 5.64 7.41 -2.83
N THR A 287 5.40 8.63 -3.29
CA THR A 287 4.05 9.21 -3.33
C THR A 287 3.15 8.49 -4.36
N PHE A 288 3.68 8.11 -5.50
CA PHE A 288 2.92 7.37 -6.51
C PHE A 288 2.55 5.96 -6.05
N LEU A 289 3.36 5.35 -5.17
CA LEU A 289 3.03 4.06 -4.56
C LEU A 289 1.99 4.19 -3.45
N TRP A 290 2.24 5.01 -2.44
CA TRP A 290 1.48 5.02 -1.17
C TRP A 290 0.79 6.33 -0.84
N GLY A 291 0.78 7.32 -1.72
CA GLY A 291 0.10 8.59 -1.47
C GLY A 291 -1.38 8.42 -1.11
N VAL A 292 -1.89 9.32 -0.29
CA VAL A 292 -3.30 9.33 0.11
C VAL A 292 -4.00 10.53 -0.54
N LYS A 293 -5.13 10.24 -1.21
CA LYS A 293 -5.91 11.28 -1.89
C LYS A 293 -6.56 12.25 -0.91
N ASN A 294 -6.16 13.51 -1.00
CA ASN A 294 -6.77 14.56 -0.18
C ASN A 294 -6.64 15.95 -0.84
N VAL A 295 -7.42 16.90 -0.34
CA VAL A 295 -7.30 18.33 -0.68
C VAL A 295 -7.37 19.12 0.60
N ILE A 296 -6.27 19.79 0.96
CA ILE A 296 -6.20 20.58 2.18
C ILE A 296 -6.12 22.07 1.82
N ARG A 297 -7.01 22.87 2.38
CA ARG A 297 -6.95 24.31 2.28
C ARG A 297 -6.14 24.88 3.44
N HIS A 298 -4.98 25.43 3.13
CA HIS A 298 -4.11 26.03 4.14
C HIS A 298 -4.52 27.47 4.45
N THR A 299 -4.84 27.76 5.69
CA THR A 299 -5.12 29.11 6.16
C THR A 299 -3.87 29.99 6.18
N THR A 300 -2.69 29.38 6.36
CA THR A 300 -1.38 30.06 6.43
C THR A 300 -0.72 30.30 5.06
N LYS A 301 -1.27 29.74 3.97
CA LYS A 301 -0.77 29.88 2.60
C LYS A 301 -1.80 30.57 1.71
N ASP A 302 -2.22 31.75 2.09
CA ASP A 302 -3.21 32.59 1.36
C ASP A 302 -4.51 31.85 0.98
N GLY A 303 -4.89 30.84 1.77
CA GLY A 303 -6.08 30.02 1.52
C GLY A 303 -6.01 29.13 0.28
N MET A 304 -4.81 28.88 -0.24
CA MET A 304 -4.62 27.99 -1.40
C MET A 304 -4.82 26.52 -1.04
N ASN A 305 -5.37 25.76 -1.97
CA ASN A 305 -5.54 24.33 -1.83
C ASN A 305 -4.22 23.62 -2.14
N THR A 306 -3.85 22.67 -1.29
CA THR A 306 -2.79 21.69 -1.56
C THR A 306 -3.43 20.36 -1.92
N TRP A 307 -3.06 19.83 -3.07
CA TRP A 307 -3.63 18.62 -3.66
C TRP A 307 -2.67 17.45 -3.45
N PHE A 308 -3.21 16.34 -2.96
CA PHE A 308 -2.46 15.10 -2.71
C PHE A 308 -2.96 14.01 -3.64
N THR A 309 -2.03 13.33 -4.34
CA THR A 309 -2.36 12.25 -5.26
C THR A 309 -2.62 10.94 -4.52
N HIS A 310 -3.49 10.11 -5.09
CA HIS A 310 -3.73 8.75 -4.59
C HIS A 310 -2.69 7.78 -5.12
N GLY A 311 -2.07 7.02 -4.24
CA GLY A 311 -1.07 6.01 -4.61
C GLY A 311 -1.71 4.79 -5.29
N ILE A 312 -0.96 4.19 -6.20
CA ILE A 312 -1.43 3.03 -6.98
C ILE A 312 -1.67 1.79 -6.10
N TRP A 313 -0.96 1.68 -4.97
CA TRP A 313 -1.18 0.61 -4.00
C TRP A 313 -2.63 0.52 -3.53
N TRP A 314 -3.25 1.66 -3.27
CA TRP A 314 -4.64 1.74 -2.80
C TRP A 314 -5.68 1.55 -3.90
N MET A 315 -5.28 1.64 -5.16
CA MET A 315 -6.17 1.48 -6.32
C MET A 315 -6.30 0.02 -6.77
N ALA A 316 -5.47 -0.90 -6.25
CA ALA A 316 -5.57 -2.32 -6.60
C ALA A 316 -6.90 -2.91 -6.11
N GLY A 317 -7.55 -3.68 -6.97
CA GLY A 317 -8.84 -4.29 -6.70
C GLY A 317 -8.78 -5.74 -6.23
N LYS A 318 -7.58 -6.28 -6.03
CA LYS A 318 -7.36 -7.65 -5.53
C LYS A 318 -6.29 -7.67 -4.45
N ASP A 319 -6.54 -8.47 -3.42
CA ASP A 319 -5.57 -8.84 -2.39
C ASP A 319 -5.32 -10.35 -2.49
N ILE A 320 -4.07 -10.75 -2.60
CA ILE A 320 -3.67 -12.16 -2.75
C ILE A 320 -2.65 -12.47 -1.64
N GLU A 321 -2.99 -13.45 -0.82
CA GLU A 321 -2.05 -14.03 0.13
C GLU A 321 -1.20 -15.08 -0.57
N VAL A 322 0.11 -15.02 -0.35
CA VAL A 322 1.11 -15.83 -1.07
C VAL A 322 1.75 -16.84 -0.13
N GLY A 323 1.59 -18.14 -0.45
CA GLY A 323 2.18 -19.23 0.31
C GLY A 323 1.41 -19.56 1.58
N GLU A 324 1.98 -20.43 2.39
CA GLU A 324 1.46 -20.86 3.69
C GLU A 324 2.51 -20.63 4.77
N TRP A 325 2.07 -20.31 5.98
CA TRP A 325 2.98 -20.12 7.11
C TRP A 325 3.50 -21.46 7.63
N ASP A 326 4.80 -21.66 7.56
CA ASP A 326 5.49 -22.81 8.16
C ASP A 326 5.96 -22.44 9.58
N SER A 327 5.28 -22.99 10.58
CA SER A 327 5.59 -22.75 11.99
C SER A 327 6.97 -23.27 12.41
N THR A 328 7.50 -24.28 11.68
CA THR A 328 8.82 -24.85 11.95
C THR A 328 9.95 -23.96 11.44
N LYS A 329 9.73 -23.34 10.28
CA LYS A 329 10.71 -22.45 9.63
C LYS A 329 10.51 -20.99 10.00
N GLN A 330 9.42 -20.65 10.68
CA GLN A 330 9.03 -19.28 11.04
C GLN A 330 9.04 -18.34 9.81
N CYS A 331 8.58 -18.85 8.67
CA CYS A 331 8.46 -18.09 7.42
C CYS A 331 7.36 -18.63 6.53
N ALA A 332 6.89 -17.80 5.60
CA ALA A 332 5.99 -18.26 4.55
C ALA A 332 6.74 -19.16 3.56
N VAL A 333 6.13 -20.27 3.19
CA VAL A 333 6.64 -21.20 2.20
C VAL A 333 5.67 -21.27 1.04
N ILE A 334 6.19 -21.11 -0.17
CA ILE A 334 5.39 -21.21 -1.40
C ILE A 334 5.56 -22.64 -1.93
N SER A 335 4.45 -23.38 -1.97
CA SER A 335 4.39 -24.72 -2.61
C SER A 335 4.06 -24.61 -4.10
N ASP A 336 4.23 -25.70 -4.84
CA ASP A 336 3.86 -25.77 -6.26
C ASP A 336 2.35 -25.60 -6.48
N GLU A 337 1.52 -26.02 -5.52
CA GLU A 337 0.07 -25.85 -5.56
C GLU A 337 -0.31 -24.38 -5.35
N ASN A 338 0.25 -23.75 -4.33
CA ASN A 338 0.06 -22.30 -4.10
C ASN A 338 0.45 -21.44 -5.30
N LEU A 339 1.51 -21.82 -6.04
CA LEU A 339 1.91 -21.10 -7.25
C LEU A 339 0.88 -21.16 -8.37
N VAL A 340 0.24 -22.32 -8.54
CA VAL A 340 -0.84 -22.48 -9.53
C VAL A 340 -2.04 -21.62 -9.12
N ASP A 341 -2.41 -21.63 -7.85
CA ASP A 341 -3.52 -20.83 -7.34
C ASP A 341 -3.25 -19.34 -7.42
N ILE A 342 -2.07 -18.87 -7.04
CA ILE A 342 -1.65 -17.46 -7.20
C ILE A 342 -1.72 -17.05 -8.68
N SER A 343 -1.20 -17.89 -9.58
CA SER A 343 -1.24 -17.61 -11.02
C SER A 343 -2.67 -17.58 -11.55
N LYS A 344 -3.52 -18.50 -11.10
CA LYS A 344 -4.95 -18.52 -11.42
C LYS A 344 -5.64 -17.24 -10.92
N ASP A 345 -5.43 -16.84 -9.68
CA ASP A 345 -6.03 -15.64 -9.10
C ASP A 345 -5.54 -14.37 -9.79
N LEU A 346 -4.30 -14.34 -10.24
CA LEU A 346 -3.72 -13.20 -10.92
C LEU A 346 -4.22 -13.06 -12.38
N PHE A 347 -4.47 -14.18 -13.08
CA PHE A 347 -4.73 -14.19 -14.53
C PHE A 347 -6.12 -14.72 -14.94
N VAL A 348 -6.93 -15.24 -14.02
CA VAL A 348 -8.26 -15.78 -14.31
C VAL A 348 -9.34 -14.93 -13.66
N GLY A 349 -10.41 -14.63 -14.41
CA GLY A 349 -11.59 -13.90 -13.98
C GLY A 349 -11.97 -12.76 -14.92
N THR A 350 -13.00 -12.00 -14.55
CA THR A 350 -13.50 -10.88 -15.33
C THR A 350 -12.74 -9.58 -15.02
N GLY A 351 -12.28 -8.88 -16.06
CA GLY A 351 -11.61 -7.56 -15.91
C GLY A 351 -10.15 -7.64 -15.47
N ILE A 352 -9.50 -8.78 -15.63
CA ILE A 352 -8.12 -9.02 -15.16
C ILE A 352 -7.05 -8.36 -16.02
N GLY A 353 -7.38 -7.89 -17.22
CA GLY A 353 -6.40 -7.27 -18.11
C GLY A 353 -5.55 -8.28 -18.89
N ASN A 354 -4.30 -7.93 -19.15
CA ASN A 354 -3.39 -8.70 -19.98
C ASN A 354 -2.79 -9.91 -19.24
N LYS A 355 -2.35 -10.87 -20.02
CA LYS A 355 -1.63 -12.07 -19.52
C LYS A 355 -0.14 -11.80 -19.21
N ARG A 356 0.29 -10.56 -19.20
CA ARG A 356 1.63 -10.13 -18.78
C ARG A 356 1.51 -9.05 -17.73
N LYS A 357 2.11 -9.29 -16.56
CA LYS A 357 2.09 -8.36 -15.44
C LYS A 357 3.48 -8.08 -14.93
N ILE A 358 3.71 -6.86 -14.47
CA ILE A 358 4.93 -6.45 -13.78
C ILE A 358 4.66 -6.58 -12.29
N MET A 359 5.56 -7.20 -11.57
CA MET A 359 5.47 -7.37 -10.13
C MET A 359 6.66 -6.70 -9.45
N PHE A 360 6.37 -5.63 -8.70
CA PHE A 360 7.32 -4.97 -7.81
C PHE A 360 7.33 -5.71 -6.49
N CYS A 361 8.48 -6.19 -6.07
CA CYS A 361 8.60 -7.05 -4.90
C CYS A 361 9.54 -6.44 -3.87
N GLY A 362 9.18 -6.56 -2.59
CA GLY A 362 10.12 -6.45 -1.48
C GLY A 362 11.09 -7.64 -1.44
N SER A 363 12.12 -7.53 -0.65
CA SER A 363 13.22 -8.50 -0.59
C SER A 363 12.78 -9.88 -0.13
N ASP A 364 11.91 -9.97 0.88
CA ASP A 364 11.42 -11.24 1.40
C ASP A 364 10.52 -11.95 0.39
N MET A 365 9.62 -11.22 -0.26
CA MET A 365 8.78 -11.75 -1.32
C MET A 365 9.63 -12.28 -2.47
N LEU A 366 10.62 -11.53 -2.94
CA LEU A 366 11.51 -11.95 -4.02
C LEU A 366 12.38 -13.14 -3.62
N SER A 367 12.83 -13.20 -2.36
CA SER A 367 13.54 -14.35 -1.78
C SER A 367 12.67 -15.60 -1.79
N ALA A 368 11.39 -15.48 -1.39
CA ALA A 368 10.44 -16.58 -1.39
C ALA A 368 10.25 -17.14 -2.82
N PHE A 369 10.02 -16.28 -3.81
CA PHE A 369 9.94 -16.68 -5.21
C PHE A 369 11.23 -17.34 -5.74
N SER A 370 12.40 -16.82 -5.34
CA SER A 370 13.69 -17.34 -5.80
C SER A 370 14.04 -18.73 -5.22
N LYS A 371 13.41 -19.12 -4.12
CA LYS A 371 13.58 -20.45 -3.48
C LYS A 371 12.75 -21.55 -4.13
N ILE A 372 11.82 -21.19 -5.00
CA ILE A 372 10.92 -22.12 -5.67
C ILE A 372 11.71 -22.98 -6.68
N LYS A 373 11.50 -24.29 -6.65
CA LYS A 373 12.08 -25.25 -7.57
C LYS A 373 10.95 -26.01 -8.28
N SER A 374 10.10 -25.31 -9.03
CA SER A 374 8.98 -25.90 -9.73
C SER A 374 9.26 -26.02 -11.22
N GLU A 375 8.85 -27.12 -11.84
CA GLU A 375 8.84 -27.26 -13.30
C GLU A 375 7.70 -26.49 -13.96
N LYS A 376 6.64 -26.18 -13.20
CA LYS A 376 5.46 -25.42 -13.67
C LYS A 376 5.69 -23.92 -13.71
N PHE A 377 6.68 -23.45 -12.97
CA PHE A 377 7.04 -22.04 -12.85
C PHE A 377 8.46 -21.85 -13.40
N ARG A 378 8.56 -21.53 -14.66
CA ARG A 378 9.83 -21.49 -15.37
C ARG A 378 10.42 -20.10 -15.40
N LEU A 379 11.62 -19.96 -14.87
CA LEU A 379 12.42 -18.77 -15.05
C LEU A 379 12.91 -18.73 -16.51
N LYS A 380 12.48 -17.73 -17.24
CA LYS A 380 13.02 -17.36 -18.56
C LYS A 380 14.25 -16.48 -18.40
N GLU A 381 14.84 -16.12 -19.53
CA GLU A 381 15.93 -15.15 -19.57
C GLU A 381 15.48 -13.80 -19.01
N THR A 382 16.45 -13.04 -18.49
CA THR A 382 16.20 -11.66 -18.04
C THR A 382 15.77 -10.83 -19.24
N VAL A 383 14.64 -10.16 -19.13
CA VAL A 383 14.08 -9.32 -20.18
C VAL A 383 14.30 -7.86 -19.79
N GLU A 384 14.75 -7.07 -20.75
CA GLU A 384 14.97 -5.64 -20.57
C GLU A 384 13.83 -4.86 -21.22
N TYR A 385 13.07 -4.13 -20.41
CA TYR A 385 12.02 -3.21 -20.85
C TYR A 385 12.21 -1.87 -20.15
N TRP A 386 12.12 -0.77 -20.91
CA TRP A 386 12.21 0.60 -20.39
C TRP A 386 13.46 0.86 -19.55
N ASP A 387 14.61 0.33 -19.99
CA ASP A 387 15.90 0.38 -19.30
C ASP A 387 15.93 -0.32 -17.92
N LEU A 388 14.92 -1.13 -17.63
CA LEU A 388 14.82 -1.95 -16.42
C LEU A 388 14.99 -3.43 -16.77
N LYS A 389 15.70 -4.15 -15.92
CA LYS A 389 15.92 -5.60 -16.05
C LYS A 389 14.93 -6.36 -15.18
N PHE A 390 14.07 -7.12 -15.81
CA PHE A 390 13.08 -7.96 -15.15
C PHE A 390 13.48 -9.43 -15.24
N LYS A 391 13.22 -10.17 -14.17
CA LYS A 391 13.19 -11.64 -14.23
C LYS A 391 11.81 -12.04 -14.72
N SER A 392 11.75 -12.78 -15.84
CA SER A 392 10.50 -13.26 -16.41
C SER A 392 10.21 -14.68 -15.91
N TRP A 393 8.99 -14.86 -15.41
CA TRP A 393 8.45 -16.13 -14.96
C TRP A 393 7.26 -16.49 -15.83
N GLU A 394 7.32 -17.66 -16.49
CA GLU A 394 6.23 -18.18 -17.30
C GLU A 394 5.40 -19.16 -16.51
N THR A 395 4.09 -18.94 -16.49
CA THR A 395 3.09 -19.82 -15.90
C THR A 395 2.11 -20.26 -16.98
N ASP A 396 1.32 -21.30 -16.73
CA ASP A 396 0.28 -21.78 -17.66
C ASP A 396 -0.80 -20.70 -17.95
N PHE A 397 -0.95 -19.73 -17.06
CA PHE A 397 -1.97 -18.68 -17.16
C PHE A 397 -1.43 -17.36 -17.75
N GLY A 398 -0.14 -17.08 -17.61
CA GLY A 398 0.48 -15.84 -18.10
C GLY A 398 1.93 -15.68 -17.69
N GLU A 399 2.48 -14.52 -17.97
CA GLU A 399 3.88 -14.14 -17.70
C GLU A 399 3.94 -13.07 -16.60
N ILE A 400 4.82 -13.31 -15.62
CA ILE A 400 5.08 -12.37 -14.51
C ILE A 400 6.51 -11.85 -14.66
N LEU A 401 6.66 -10.54 -14.71
CA LEU A 401 7.94 -9.84 -14.75
C LEU A 401 8.25 -9.29 -13.36
N THR A 402 9.21 -9.88 -12.65
CA THR A 402 9.55 -9.45 -11.29
C THR A 402 10.74 -8.52 -11.27
N ILE A 403 10.66 -7.50 -10.43
CA ILE A 403 11.76 -6.59 -10.12
C ILE A 403 11.76 -6.30 -8.62
N HIS A 404 12.96 -6.24 -8.03
CA HIS A 404 13.10 -5.77 -6.66
C HIS A 404 12.86 -4.26 -6.58
N HIS A 405 12.15 -3.82 -5.56
CA HIS A 405 11.87 -2.41 -5.30
C HIS A 405 12.20 -2.06 -3.86
N GLU A 406 13.32 -1.36 -3.66
CA GLU A 406 13.88 -1.06 -2.34
C GLU A 406 12.95 -0.26 -1.42
N LEU A 407 12.02 0.54 -1.99
CA LEU A 407 11.05 1.29 -1.19
C LEU A 407 10.08 0.39 -0.41
N PHE A 408 9.82 -0.84 -0.88
CA PHE A 408 9.03 -1.79 -0.10
C PHE A 408 9.76 -2.17 1.19
N ASP A 409 11.07 -2.42 1.11
CA ASP A 409 11.88 -2.77 2.27
C ASP A 409 11.99 -1.60 3.26
N LEU A 410 12.22 -0.39 2.75
CA LEU A 410 12.32 0.82 3.58
C LEU A 410 11.00 1.18 4.27
N ASN A 411 9.86 0.88 3.66
CA ASN A 411 8.54 1.10 4.27
C ASN A 411 8.08 -0.07 5.16
N GLY A 412 8.95 -1.05 5.44
CA GLY A 412 8.63 -2.21 6.29
C GLY A 412 7.63 -3.18 5.63
N MET A 413 7.60 -3.23 4.30
CA MET A 413 6.73 -4.06 3.47
C MET A 413 7.55 -5.06 2.63
N SER A 414 8.65 -5.57 3.18
CA SER A 414 9.54 -6.53 2.50
C SER A 414 8.84 -7.83 2.09
N ASP A 415 7.77 -8.18 2.81
CA ASP A 415 6.87 -9.31 2.59
C ASP A 415 5.80 -9.07 1.51
N CYS A 416 5.76 -7.87 0.95
CA CYS A 416 4.71 -7.45 0.01
C CYS A 416 5.21 -7.39 -1.42
N ALA A 417 4.26 -7.50 -2.37
CA ALA A 417 4.47 -7.21 -3.77
C ALA A 417 3.24 -6.54 -4.38
N PHE A 418 3.47 -5.83 -5.48
CA PHE A 418 2.42 -5.18 -6.24
C PHE A 418 2.46 -5.64 -7.70
N ALA A 419 1.42 -6.32 -8.14
CA ALA A 419 1.28 -6.77 -9.51
C ALA A 419 0.52 -5.73 -10.34
N LEU A 420 1.20 -5.17 -11.33
CA LEU A 420 0.73 -4.10 -12.19
C LEU A 420 0.56 -4.58 -13.63
N ASP A 421 -0.53 -4.21 -14.26
CA ASP A 421 -0.68 -4.28 -15.71
C ASP A 421 -0.29 -2.94 -16.34
N PRO A 422 0.85 -2.85 -17.05
CA PRO A 422 1.37 -1.57 -17.55
C PRO A 422 0.47 -0.91 -18.60
N GLU A 423 -0.41 -1.65 -19.27
CA GLU A 423 -1.31 -1.08 -20.28
C GLU A 423 -2.41 -0.21 -19.65
N TYR A 424 -2.77 -0.50 -18.41
CA TYR A 424 -3.80 0.24 -17.66
C TYR A 424 -3.23 1.29 -16.71
N LEU A 425 -1.91 1.47 -16.70
CA LEU A 425 -1.26 2.59 -16.01
C LEU A 425 -1.28 3.83 -16.91
N THR A 426 -1.68 4.96 -16.35
CA THR A 426 -1.67 6.25 -17.07
C THR A 426 -1.12 7.34 -16.18
N LYS A 427 -0.12 8.08 -16.69
CA LYS A 427 0.39 9.32 -16.08
C LYS A 427 -0.34 10.51 -16.67
N LYS A 428 -0.88 11.39 -15.83
CA LYS A 428 -1.38 12.71 -16.24
C LYS A 428 -0.45 13.78 -15.71
N THR A 429 -0.06 14.69 -16.59
CA THR A 429 0.87 15.76 -16.27
C THR A 429 0.18 17.10 -16.50
N HIS A 430 -0.01 17.85 -15.43
CA HIS A 430 -0.59 19.20 -15.50
C HIS A 430 0.47 20.23 -15.84
N VAL A 431 1.63 20.17 -15.17
CA VAL A 431 2.83 20.92 -15.50
C VAL A 431 3.94 19.93 -15.75
N SER A 432 4.48 19.97 -16.96
CA SER A 432 5.61 19.12 -17.33
C SER A 432 6.84 19.49 -16.50
N TRP A 433 7.73 18.53 -16.36
CA TRP A 433 9.04 18.76 -15.75
C TRP A 433 9.66 20.07 -16.25
N SER A 434 9.90 21.00 -15.35
CA SER A 434 10.46 22.31 -15.66
C SER A 434 11.55 22.67 -14.65
N ARG A 435 12.59 23.33 -15.16
CA ARG A 435 13.69 23.88 -14.41
C ARG A 435 13.65 25.38 -14.54
N ASN A 436 13.39 26.08 -13.45
CA ASN A 436 13.29 27.53 -13.41
C ASN A 436 14.41 28.13 -12.57
N ILE A 437 15.18 29.04 -13.15
CA ILE A 437 16.22 29.77 -12.44
C ILE A 437 15.56 30.98 -11.77
N LEU A 438 15.70 31.07 -10.45
CA LEU A 438 15.23 32.21 -9.67
C LEU A 438 16.39 33.18 -9.43
N ASP A 439 16.22 34.43 -9.87
CA ASP A 439 17.19 35.50 -9.60
C ASP A 439 16.79 36.22 -8.29
N LEU A 440 17.08 35.58 -7.17
CA LEU A 440 16.77 36.12 -5.84
C LEU A 440 17.60 37.38 -5.50
N LYS A 441 18.75 37.58 -6.18
CA LYS A 441 19.60 38.77 -6.03
C LYS A 441 18.93 40.00 -6.60
N LYS A 442 18.37 39.90 -7.82
CA LYS A 442 17.63 40.99 -8.47
C LYS A 442 16.34 41.30 -7.74
N ALA A 443 15.70 40.29 -7.19
CA ALA A 443 14.48 40.46 -6.37
C ALA A 443 14.76 41.10 -5.00
N GLY A 444 16.04 41.28 -4.59
CA GLY A 444 16.40 41.85 -3.32
C GLY A 444 16.11 40.96 -2.10
N ILE A 445 15.81 39.67 -2.32
CA ILE A 445 15.38 38.75 -1.27
C ILE A 445 16.59 38.13 -0.59
N ARG A 446 17.52 37.53 -1.38
CA ARG A 446 18.71 36.80 -0.86
C ARG A 446 19.87 36.91 -1.85
N ARG A 447 21.11 36.78 -1.35
CA ARG A 447 22.33 36.69 -2.20
C ARG A 447 22.64 35.24 -2.58
N THR A 448 21.66 34.57 -3.17
CA THR A 448 21.77 33.16 -3.60
C THR A 448 21.42 33.03 -5.06
N ASP A 449 22.03 32.07 -5.72
CA ASP A 449 21.56 31.54 -7.00
C ASP A 449 20.65 30.36 -6.68
N ALA A 450 19.43 30.36 -7.16
CA ALA A 450 18.45 29.34 -6.86
C ALA A 450 17.88 28.73 -8.15
N VAL A 451 17.66 27.43 -8.12
CA VAL A 451 16.95 26.69 -9.17
C VAL A 451 15.77 25.99 -8.54
N VAL A 452 14.59 26.18 -9.11
CA VAL A 452 13.39 25.44 -8.75
C VAL A 452 13.08 24.45 -9.86
N ILE A 453 13.00 23.19 -9.47
CA ILE A 453 12.58 22.10 -10.33
C ILE A 453 11.18 21.69 -9.90
N GLN A 454 10.28 21.61 -10.86
CA GLN A 454 8.85 21.38 -10.61
C GLN A 454 8.25 20.41 -11.62
N GLU A 455 7.38 19.53 -11.14
CA GLU A 455 6.46 18.73 -11.95
C GLU A 455 5.12 18.61 -11.22
N VAL A 456 4.01 18.81 -11.95
CA VAL A 456 2.67 18.58 -11.40
C VAL A 456 2.05 17.41 -12.15
N ALA A 457 1.93 16.28 -11.47
CA ALA A 457 1.52 15.03 -12.09
C ALA A 457 0.71 14.15 -11.13
N CYS A 458 0.01 13.17 -11.70
CA CYS A 458 -0.61 12.07 -10.97
C CYS A 458 -0.52 10.77 -11.80
N LEU A 459 -0.56 9.66 -11.08
CA LEU A 459 -0.77 8.34 -11.67
C LEU A 459 -2.16 7.82 -11.32
N TYR A 460 -2.75 7.07 -12.24
CA TYR A 460 -3.96 6.31 -11.94
C TYR A 460 -4.00 4.99 -12.70
N LEU A 461 -4.68 4.04 -12.11
CA LEU A 461 -4.91 2.72 -12.67
C LEU A 461 -6.35 2.65 -13.21
N ARG A 462 -6.49 2.09 -14.40
CA ARG A 462 -7.79 1.68 -14.91
C ARG A 462 -8.02 0.22 -14.58
N TYR A 463 -9.28 -0.16 -14.38
CA TYR A 463 -9.64 -1.54 -14.08
C TYR A 463 -8.92 -2.07 -12.83
N ALA A 464 -9.32 -1.62 -11.67
CA ALA A 464 -8.74 -2.01 -10.38
C ALA A 464 -8.47 -3.51 -10.24
N LYS A 465 -9.38 -4.37 -10.75
CA LYS A 465 -9.24 -5.84 -10.74
C LYS A 465 -8.11 -6.38 -11.62
N ALA A 466 -7.53 -5.56 -12.50
CA ALA A 466 -6.35 -5.94 -13.30
C ALA A 466 -5.05 -5.87 -12.49
N HIS A 467 -5.09 -5.28 -11.30
CA HIS A 467 -3.95 -5.05 -10.43
C HIS A 467 -4.18 -5.75 -9.10
N ALA A 468 -3.10 -6.28 -8.52
CA ALA A 468 -3.19 -7.02 -7.26
C ALA A 468 -2.10 -6.58 -6.29
N ARG A 469 -2.49 -6.46 -5.02
CA ARG A 469 -1.55 -6.43 -3.89
C ARG A 469 -1.33 -7.87 -3.45
N MET A 470 -0.10 -8.20 -3.16
CA MET A 470 0.29 -9.53 -2.73
C MET A 470 1.05 -9.41 -1.41
N ARG A 471 0.82 -10.32 -0.51
CA ARG A 471 1.54 -10.42 0.76
C ARG A 471 1.88 -11.85 1.06
N LEU A 472 3.05 -12.10 1.62
CA LEU A 472 3.40 -13.41 2.16
C LEU A 472 2.50 -13.78 3.34
N ALA A 473 2.12 -15.04 3.44
CA ALA A 473 1.36 -15.56 4.56
C ALA A 473 2.07 -15.26 5.89
N THR A 474 1.32 -14.76 6.86
CA THR A 474 1.83 -14.42 8.19
C THR A 474 1.49 -15.52 9.19
N ALA A 475 2.20 -15.55 10.32
CA ALA A 475 1.87 -16.46 11.42
C ALA A 475 0.37 -16.34 11.78
N PRO A 476 -0.34 -17.47 11.95
CA PRO A 476 -1.70 -17.42 12.48
C PRO A 476 -1.67 -16.68 13.82
N ALA A 477 -2.56 -15.71 13.98
CA ALA A 477 -2.68 -14.99 15.24
C ALA A 477 -2.98 -16.00 16.36
N GLU A 478 -2.07 -16.17 17.30
CA GLU A 478 -2.37 -16.94 18.50
C GLU A 478 -3.56 -16.28 19.19
N SER A 479 -4.59 -17.08 19.46
CA SER A 479 -5.77 -16.62 20.19
C SER A 479 -5.36 -16.31 21.64
N GLY A 480 -4.89 -15.09 21.88
CA GLY A 480 -4.48 -14.67 23.24
C GLY A 480 -3.37 -13.63 23.37
N GLY A 481 -2.96 -12.96 22.31
CA GLY A 481 -2.00 -11.88 22.43
C GLY A 481 -2.19 -10.83 21.35
N SER A 482 -2.28 -9.57 21.75
CA SER A 482 -2.37 -8.41 20.87
C SER A 482 -1.17 -8.36 19.92
N SER A 483 -1.28 -9.05 18.79
CA SER A 483 -0.36 -8.89 17.67
C SER A 483 -0.95 -7.87 16.72
N ALA A 484 -0.21 -6.80 16.48
CA ALA A 484 -0.51 -5.83 15.45
C ALA A 484 -0.61 -6.54 14.09
N SER A 485 -1.82 -6.94 13.71
CA SER A 485 -2.09 -7.37 12.36
C SER A 485 -1.96 -6.16 11.45
N HIS A 486 -0.89 -6.09 10.67
CA HIS A 486 -0.82 -5.22 9.52
C HIS A 486 -1.76 -5.79 8.44
N SER A 487 -3.06 -5.70 8.65
CA SER A 487 -4.00 -5.75 7.53
C SER A 487 -3.58 -4.66 6.55
N PRO A 488 -3.59 -4.90 5.23
CA PRO A 488 -3.44 -3.82 4.27
C PRO A 488 -4.53 -2.82 4.61
N ALA A 489 -4.11 -1.66 5.08
CA ALA A 489 -5.05 -0.60 5.41
C ALA A 489 -5.91 -0.35 4.18
N SER A 490 -7.11 -0.88 4.16
CA SER A 490 -8.21 -0.12 3.58
C SER A 490 -7.98 1.32 4.02
N SER A 491 -8.20 2.30 3.16
CA SER A 491 -8.18 3.74 3.46
C SER A 491 -8.49 3.91 4.94
N PRO A 492 -7.74 4.73 5.73
CA PRO A 492 -7.96 4.78 7.15
C PRO A 492 -9.45 5.07 7.39
N SER A 493 -10.25 4.04 7.39
CA SER A 493 -11.48 4.01 8.12
C SER A 493 -10.97 4.03 9.54
N LEU A 494 -11.24 5.10 10.24
CA LEU A 494 -11.05 5.25 11.66
C LEU A 494 -11.37 3.90 12.31
N SER A 495 -10.32 3.13 12.61
CA SER A 495 -10.46 1.73 13.01
C SER A 495 -10.73 1.68 14.48
N GLY A 496 -12.01 1.66 14.80
CA GLY A 496 -12.56 1.63 16.13
C GLY A 496 -13.19 2.97 16.53
N THR A 497 -14.34 2.89 17.17
CA THR A 497 -14.96 4.00 17.88
C THR A 497 -14.37 4.03 19.28
N VAL A 498 -14.07 5.21 19.79
CA VAL A 498 -13.65 5.40 21.20
C VAL A 498 -14.80 4.96 22.11
N GLU A 499 -14.49 4.22 23.17
CA GLU A 499 -15.49 3.78 24.12
C GLU A 499 -16.15 4.97 24.83
N THR A 500 -17.48 4.88 24.96
CA THR A 500 -18.32 5.94 25.53
C THR A 500 -17.94 6.23 26.99
N PRO A 501 -17.75 7.50 27.38
CA PRO A 501 -17.40 7.84 28.75
C PRO A 501 -18.41 7.36 29.79
N THR A 502 -17.92 6.89 30.92
CA THR A 502 -18.70 6.48 32.07
C THR A 502 -18.63 7.52 33.21
N PHE A 503 -19.66 7.60 34.01
CA PHE A 503 -19.79 8.53 35.13
C PHE A 503 -19.75 7.80 36.46
N SER A 504 -18.97 8.31 37.43
CA SER A 504 -18.91 7.78 38.80
C SER A 504 -18.96 8.93 39.82
N PRO A 505 -19.79 8.87 40.84
CA PRO A 505 -20.86 7.87 41.10
C PRO A 505 -22.05 8.02 40.13
N SER A 506 -22.92 7.02 40.12
CA SER A 506 -24.10 7.02 39.24
C SER A 506 -25.24 7.94 39.71
N GLU A 507 -25.24 8.37 40.95
CA GLU A 507 -26.31 9.18 41.55
C GLU A 507 -25.71 10.24 42.48
N TRP A 508 -26.53 11.28 42.82
CA TRP A 508 -26.16 12.28 43.81
C TRP A 508 -26.16 11.63 45.21
N GLY A 509 -25.10 11.81 45.97
CA GLY A 509 -25.00 11.37 47.36
C GLY A 509 -25.68 12.35 48.35
N ASP A 510 -25.66 12.04 49.64
CA ASP A 510 -26.31 12.83 50.71
C ASP A 510 -25.57 14.19 50.99
N GLY A 511 -24.59 14.57 50.18
CA GLY A 511 -23.78 15.76 50.38
C GLY A 511 -24.37 17.03 49.77
N ALA A 512 -23.96 18.22 50.30
CA ALA A 512 -24.30 19.52 49.73
C ALA A 512 -23.71 19.74 48.32
N THR A 513 -22.64 19.02 47.98
CA THR A 513 -21.98 19.01 46.68
C THR A 513 -21.72 17.58 46.24
N GLN A 514 -21.74 17.34 44.92
CA GLN A 514 -21.43 16.06 44.32
C GLN A 514 -20.17 16.17 43.51
N VAL A 515 -19.23 15.27 43.74
CA VAL A 515 -18.02 15.14 42.90
C VAL A 515 -18.24 14.03 41.87
N VAL A 516 -18.00 14.32 40.61
CA VAL A 516 -18.18 13.39 39.50
C VAL A 516 -16.86 13.13 38.82
N GLU A 517 -16.57 11.87 38.56
CA GLU A 517 -15.42 11.39 37.81
C GLU A 517 -15.88 10.84 36.45
N LEU A 518 -15.12 11.12 35.41
CA LEU A 518 -15.32 10.57 34.07
C LEU A 518 -14.21 9.58 33.76
N ALA A 519 -14.55 8.47 33.14
CA ALA A 519 -13.59 7.47 32.67
C ALA A 519 -14.01 6.89 31.33
N THR A 520 -13.05 6.48 30.51
CA THR A 520 -13.26 5.67 29.29
C THR A 520 -12.31 4.49 29.28
N GLU A 521 -12.72 3.36 28.71
CA GLU A 521 -11.86 2.17 28.59
C GLU A 521 -10.80 2.35 27.49
N THR A 522 -10.98 3.32 26.60
CA THR A 522 -9.99 3.58 25.55
C THR A 522 -8.78 4.30 26.12
N ALA A 523 -7.65 3.60 26.19
CA ALA A 523 -6.40 4.16 26.69
C ALA A 523 -5.95 5.38 25.87
N SER A 524 -5.51 6.44 26.55
CA SER A 524 -5.04 7.70 25.96
C SER A 524 -6.10 8.47 25.14
N ALA A 525 -7.39 8.25 25.37
CA ALA A 525 -8.44 9.10 24.84
C ALA A 525 -8.64 10.31 25.75
N THR A 526 -8.89 11.49 25.17
CA THR A 526 -9.25 12.71 25.88
C THR A 526 -10.76 12.81 26.01
N ILE A 527 -11.26 13.01 27.21
CA ILE A 527 -12.70 13.19 27.46
C ILE A 527 -12.99 14.69 27.49
N TYR A 528 -13.96 15.13 26.69
CA TYR A 528 -14.50 16.49 26.70
C TYR A 528 -15.89 16.48 27.30
N TYR A 529 -16.24 17.48 28.09
CA TYR A 529 -17.53 17.54 28.74
C TYR A 529 -18.15 18.94 28.79
N THR A 530 -19.47 18.96 28.98
CA THR A 530 -20.26 20.18 29.22
C THR A 530 -21.17 19.97 30.42
N THR A 531 -21.49 21.05 31.14
CA THR A 531 -22.39 21.04 32.30
C THR A 531 -23.67 21.80 32.06
N ASP A 532 -23.82 22.43 30.90
CA ASP A 532 -24.98 23.20 30.46
C ASP A 532 -25.98 22.42 29.62
N GLY A 533 -25.72 21.11 29.42
CA GLY A 533 -26.52 20.23 28.58
C GLY A 533 -26.29 20.36 27.06
N SER A 534 -25.38 21.22 26.63
CA SER A 534 -24.95 21.29 25.23
C SER A 534 -24.19 20.02 24.81
N THR A 535 -24.11 19.73 23.51
CA THR A 535 -23.32 18.59 23.01
C THR A 535 -21.83 18.95 23.07
N PRO A 536 -20.99 18.18 23.78
CA PRO A 536 -19.55 18.44 23.85
C PRO A 536 -18.87 18.23 22.50
N THR A 537 -17.85 19.06 22.24
CA THR A 537 -16.98 19.03 21.07
C THR A 537 -15.52 19.06 21.50
N SER A 538 -14.58 18.93 20.58
CA SER A 538 -13.14 19.08 20.86
C SER A 538 -12.74 20.46 21.41
N GLU A 539 -13.63 21.46 21.31
CA GLU A 539 -13.44 22.80 21.87
C GLU A 539 -14.03 22.95 23.28
N SER A 540 -14.76 21.93 23.76
CA SER A 540 -15.34 21.91 25.10
C SER A 540 -14.24 21.66 26.16
N THR A 541 -14.60 21.77 27.44
CA THR A 541 -13.66 21.56 28.54
C THR A 541 -13.13 20.15 28.54
N ALA A 542 -11.80 19.98 28.46
CA ALA A 542 -11.17 18.67 28.60
C ALA A 542 -11.20 18.24 30.09
N TYR A 543 -11.55 17.00 30.35
CA TYR A 543 -11.58 16.45 31.70
C TYR A 543 -10.17 16.12 32.19
N ASP A 544 -9.80 16.65 33.34
CA ASP A 544 -8.57 16.31 34.05
C ASP A 544 -8.91 15.43 35.27
N PRO A 545 -8.39 14.19 35.36
CA PRO A 545 -8.63 13.32 36.51
C PRO A 545 -8.15 13.90 37.86
N THR A 546 -7.24 14.89 37.82
CA THR A 546 -6.74 15.57 39.02
C THR A 546 -7.66 16.70 39.48
N ASP A 547 -8.49 17.27 38.58
CA ASP A 547 -9.47 18.33 38.87
C ASP A 547 -10.89 17.85 38.56
N LYS A 548 -11.46 17.12 39.50
CA LYS A 548 -12.76 16.46 39.36
C LYS A 548 -13.93 17.44 39.31
N ILE A 549 -14.97 17.12 38.56
CA ILE A 549 -16.16 17.96 38.39
C ILE A 549 -16.93 18.04 39.69
N THR A 550 -17.12 19.22 40.28
CA THR A 550 -17.88 19.42 41.51
C THR A 550 -19.20 20.14 41.21
N LEU A 551 -20.32 19.47 41.51
CA LEU A 551 -21.65 20.00 41.30
C LEU A 551 -22.24 20.49 42.62
N SER A 552 -22.89 21.66 42.59
CA SER A 552 -23.58 22.29 43.75
C SER A 552 -25.10 22.32 43.58
N GLU A 553 -25.60 22.08 42.38
CA GLU A 553 -27.03 22.09 42.02
C GLU A 553 -27.35 20.99 40.99
N THR A 554 -28.62 20.76 40.76
CA THR A 554 -29.07 19.78 39.75
C THR A 554 -28.49 20.14 38.38
N THR A 555 -27.66 19.24 37.83
CA THR A 555 -26.88 19.51 36.61
C THR A 555 -26.90 18.30 35.69
N THR A 556 -27.05 18.52 34.39
CA THR A 556 -26.88 17.51 33.37
C THR A 556 -25.48 17.64 32.77
N ILE A 557 -24.65 16.59 32.92
CA ILE A 557 -23.34 16.50 32.30
C ILE A 557 -23.47 15.68 31.02
N LYS A 558 -22.89 16.19 29.93
CA LYS A 558 -22.66 15.41 28.73
C LYS A 558 -21.16 15.27 28.48
N ALA A 559 -20.72 14.10 28.05
CA ALA A 559 -19.32 13.83 27.80
C ALA A 559 -19.13 13.00 26.52
N ILE A 560 -18.05 13.28 25.82
CA ILE A 560 -17.59 12.55 24.63
C ILE A 560 -16.10 12.26 24.80
N ALA A 561 -15.66 11.08 24.38
CA ALA A 561 -14.25 10.75 24.34
C ALA A 561 -13.73 10.76 22.91
N MET A 562 -12.56 11.38 22.70
CA MET A 562 -11.92 11.52 21.41
C MET A 562 -10.48 11.06 21.48
N LYS A 563 -10.01 10.45 20.39
CA LYS A 563 -8.61 10.03 20.25
C LYS A 563 -8.19 10.14 18.80
N ASP A 564 -7.00 10.68 18.55
CA ASP A 564 -6.45 10.78 17.21
C ASP A 564 -6.36 9.40 16.55
N GLY A 565 -6.90 9.30 15.33
CA GLY A 565 -6.93 8.05 14.57
C GLY A 565 -8.07 7.08 14.91
N MET A 566 -9.05 7.49 15.72
CA MET A 566 -10.28 6.75 16.02
C MET A 566 -11.52 7.61 15.76
N SER A 567 -12.67 6.99 15.53
CA SER A 567 -13.95 7.70 15.53
C SER A 567 -14.31 8.12 16.95
N ASP A 568 -14.89 9.31 17.11
CA ASP A 568 -15.36 9.80 18.39
C ASP A 568 -16.36 8.83 19.01
N SER A 569 -16.42 8.78 20.35
CA SER A 569 -17.41 7.99 21.07
C SER A 569 -18.83 8.55 20.86
N ASP A 570 -19.83 7.76 21.20
CA ASP A 570 -21.17 8.29 21.45
C ASP A 570 -21.13 9.27 22.63
N VAL A 571 -22.06 10.24 22.61
CA VAL A 571 -22.19 11.21 23.69
C VAL A 571 -22.91 10.58 24.88
N ALA A 572 -22.19 10.38 25.95
CA ALA A 572 -22.77 9.99 27.22
C ALA A 572 -23.48 11.18 27.89
N SER A 573 -24.64 10.97 28.46
CA SER A 573 -25.41 12.01 29.16
C SER A 573 -25.90 11.51 30.51
N LYS A 574 -25.68 12.30 31.56
CA LYS A 574 -26.12 11.97 32.93
C LYS A 574 -26.62 13.21 33.65
N THR A 575 -27.83 13.11 34.21
CA THR A 575 -28.39 14.17 35.07
C THR A 575 -28.22 13.80 36.52
N TYR A 576 -27.57 14.65 37.27
CA TYR A 576 -27.44 14.55 38.74
C TYR A 576 -28.46 15.46 39.38
N THR A 577 -29.44 14.87 40.06
CA THR A 577 -30.51 15.63 40.73
C THR A 577 -30.18 15.78 42.21
N LYS A 578 -30.01 17.01 42.65
CA LYS A 578 -29.83 17.33 44.08
C LYS A 578 -31.13 17.10 44.80
N ALA A 579 -31.12 16.25 45.83
CA ALA A 579 -32.27 15.96 46.69
C ALA A 579 -32.68 17.13 47.54
#